data_09469d43bf9d084a29f4b448972839ed
#
_entry.id   09469d43bf9d084a29f4b448972839ed
#
_cell.length_a   1.000
_cell.length_b   1.000
_cell.length_c   1.000
_cell.angle_alpha   90.00
_cell.angle_beta   90.00
_cell.angle_gamma   90.00
#
_symmetry.space_group_name_H-M   'P 1'
#
loop_
_entity.id
_entity.type
_entity.pdbx_description
1 polymer ?
#
loop_
_entity_poly.entity_id
_entity_poly.type
_entity_poly.pdbx_seq_one_letter_code
_entity_poly.pdbx_strand_id
1 'polypeptide(L)'
;TAYYDAMIANWFNKKLKIEFPERKTIFGRKLQQLRYGENPHQQSSIYVNDYNDKHLKFDQIHGKELSYNNYNDMFASLEILNSLKKNSGTVIIKHANPCGVSENKVPLISFKNAYASDPISAFGGVIACNYKINKKIALEINKNFLEVILANGFDKDALNILKKKKNLRIIDISNFNLKNLSSIKTFDGSFLVQSKDNIVIDKKKLKCVTKLKPTKKELAEQTGRGRKSTTK
;
A
#
# COMPACT_ATOMS: atom_id res chain seq x y z
N THR A 1 -3.29 31.73 8.40
CA THR A 1 -3.12 31.42 9.83
C THR A 1 -3.60 30.02 10.17
N ALA A 2 -4.85 29.60 9.91
CA ALA A 2 -5.41 28.29 10.31
C ALA A 2 -4.54 27.07 10.00
N TYR A 3 -3.91 27.04 8.82
CA TYR A 3 -3.01 25.96 8.43
C TYR A 3 -1.78 25.88 9.35
N TYR A 4 -1.18 27.05 9.64
CA TYR A 4 -0.02 27.15 10.52
C TYR A 4 -0.36 26.78 11.96
N ASP A 5 -1.50 27.23 12.46
CA ASP A 5 -1.98 26.90 13.83
C ASP A 5 -2.24 25.40 13.96
N ALA A 6 -2.82 24.78 12.91
CA ALA A 6 -3.00 23.32 12.86
C ALA A 6 -1.66 22.56 12.86
N MET A 7 -0.65 23.05 12.15
CA MET A 7 0.70 22.48 12.17
C MET A 7 1.31 22.52 13.58
N ILE A 8 1.23 23.68 14.25
CA ILE A 8 1.76 23.87 15.61
C ILE A 8 1.05 22.93 16.59
N ALA A 9 -0.29 22.90 16.57
CA ALA A 9 -1.07 22.05 17.47
C ALA A 9 -0.69 20.57 17.31
N ASN A 10 -0.59 20.08 16.07
CA ASN A 10 -0.20 18.71 15.80
C ASN A 10 1.26 18.42 16.17
N TRP A 11 2.16 19.42 16.04
CA TRP A 11 3.55 19.30 16.49
C TRP A 11 3.64 19.11 18.00
N PHE A 12 2.94 19.92 18.78
CA PHE A 12 2.89 19.79 20.23
C PHE A 12 2.29 18.46 20.67
N ASN A 13 1.15 18.05 20.10
CA ASN A 13 0.54 16.75 20.39
C ASN A 13 1.53 15.60 20.18
N LYS A 14 2.30 15.65 19.10
CA LYS A 14 3.33 14.64 18.83
C LYS A 14 4.49 14.68 19.83
N LYS A 15 4.97 15.87 20.20
CA LYS A 15 6.02 16.05 21.20
C LYS A 15 5.61 15.53 22.57
N LEU A 16 4.38 15.80 22.97
CA LEU A 16 3.78 15.37 24.23
C LEU A 16 3.26 13.92 24.19
N LYS A 17 3.35 13.24 23.05
CA LYS A 17 2.82 11.87 22.83
C LYS A 17 1.31 11.77 23.08
N ILE A 18 0.56 12.83 22.82
CA ILE A 18 -0.90 12.86 22.90
C ILE A 18 -1.48 12.39 21.56
N GLU A 19 -1.97 11.18 21.52
CA GLU A 19 -2.53 10.58 20.29
C GLU A 19 -3.96 11.06 20.02
N PHE A 20 -4.76 11.21 21.07
CA PHE A 20 -6.16 11.64 21.02
C PHE A 20 -6.35 12.94 21.83
N PRO A 21 -5.99 14.12 21.29
CA PRO A 21 -6.22 15.39 21.97
C PRO A 21 -7.70 15.73 22.00
N GLU A 22 -8.11 16.56 22.98
CA GLU A 22 -9.49 17.04 23.11
C GLU A 22 -9.98 17.76 21.84
N ARG A 23 -9.10 18.53 21.20
CA ARG A 23 -9.35 19.18 19.90
C ARG A 23 -8.35 18.68 18.87
N LYS A 24 -8.86 18.04 17.82
CA LYS A 24 -8.02 17.47 16.76
C LYS A 24 -8.23 18.20 15.45
N THR A 25 -7.13 18.58 14.81
CA THR A 25 -7.13 19.20 13.48
C THR A 25 -6.56 18.26 12.45
N ILE A 26 -7.17 18.23 11.27
CA ILE A 26 -6.65 17.56 10.06
C ILE A 26 -6.26 18.68 9.10
N PHE A 27 -5.03 18.65 8.60
CA PHE A 27 -4.53 19.65 7.68
C PHE A 27 -3.71 19.01 6.57
N GLY A 28 -3.64 19.69 5.44
CA GLY A 28 -2.83 19.24 4.30
C GLY A 28 -2.75 20.32 3.23
N ARG A 29 -1.62 20.38 2.54
CA ARG A 29 -1.46 21.20 1.35
C ARG A 29 -1.87 20.39 0.13
N LYS A 30 -2.67 20.98 -0.77
CA LYS A 30 -3.02 20.34 -2.04
C LYS A 30 -1.74 20.06 -2.84
N LEU A 31 -1.49 18.79 -3.14
CA LEU A 31 -0.39 18.37 -3.99
C LEU A 31 -0.78 18.46 -5.45
N GLN A 32 -1.95 17.91 -5.80
CA GLN A 32 -2.41 17.81 -7.18
C GLN A 32 -3.94 17.75 -7.23
N GLN A 33 -4.53 18.43 -8.23
CA GLN A 33 -5.90 18.19 -8.65
C GLN A 33 -5.91 16.91 -9.49
N LEU A 34 -6.78 15.95 -9.14
CA LEU A 34 -6.93 14.72 -9.90
C LEU A 34 -8.03 14.89 -10.95
N ARG A 35 -7.97 14.07 -11.98
CA ARG A 35 -8.88 14.16 -13.12
C ARG A 35 -10.35 13.99 -12.70
N TYR A 36 -10.64 13.03 -11.81
CA TYR A 36 -11.93 12.76 -11.18
C TYR A 36 -11.71 11.89 -9.94
N GLY A 37 -12.75 11.64 -9.17
CA GLY A 37 -12.73 10.76 -7.99
C GLY A 37 -12.82 9.28 -8.36
N GLU A 38 -13.52 8.52 -7.53
CA GLU A 38 -13.80 7.11 -7.84
C GLU A 38 -14.62 6.97 -9.12
N ASN A 39 -15.57 7.88 -9.31
CA ASN A 39 -16.43 7.96 -10.49
C ASN A 39 -16.20 9.25 -11.28
N PRO A 40 -16.45 9.27 -12.61
CA PRO A 40 -16.13 10.40 -13.49
C PRO A 40 -16.80 11.74 -13.12
N HIS A 41 -17.93 11.74 -12.44
CA HIS A 41 -18.65 12.95 -12.03
C HIS A 41 -18.14 13.55 -10.71
N GLN A 42 -17.26 12.86 -10.00
CA GLN A 42 -16.71 13.30 -8.72
C GLN A 42 -15.45 14.11 -8.91
N GLN A 43 -15.34 15.25 -8.25
CA GLN A 43 -14.08 15.99 -8.16
C GLN A 43 -13.19 15.37 -7.10
N SER A 44 -11.88 15.39 -7.32
CA SER A 44 -10.91 14.90 -6.34
C SER A 44 -9.57 15.61 -6.40
N SER A 45 -8.87 15.57 -5.29
CA SER A 45 -7.51 16.10 -5.14
C SER A 45 -6.74 15.26 -4.14
N ILE A 46 -5.44 15.19 -4.30
CA ILE A 46 -4.56 14.63 -3.28
C ILE A 46 -3.94 15.76 -2.45
N TYR A 47 -3.91 15.57 -1.14
CA TYR A 47 -3.30 16.47 -0.18
C TYR A 47 -2.16 15.77 0.55
N VAL A 48 -1.13 16.51 0.89
CA VAL A 48 0.00 16.03 1.68
C VAL A 48 0.13 16.84 2.95
N ASN A 49 0.54 16.17 4.02
CA ASN A 49 0.85 16.82 5.28
C ASN A 49 2.34 17.20 5.28
N ASP A 50 2.63 18.49 5.21
CA ASP A 50 4.00 19.04 5.15
C ASP A 50 4.74 18.97 6.49
N TYR A 51 4.07 18.55 7.57
CA TYR A 51 4.61 18.52 8.92
C TYR A 51 5.97 17.78 9.07
N ASN A 52 6.31 16.89 8.14
CA ASN A 52 7.52 16.06 8.21
C ASN A 52 8.49 16.27 7.04
N ASP A 53 8.40 17.34 6.25
CA ASP A 53 9.17 17.56 5.00
C ASP A 53 9.19 16.35 4.05
N LYS A 54 8.26 15.44 4.25
CA LYS A 54 8.24 14.16 3.57
C LYS A 54 6.90 14.01 2.88
N HIS A 55 6.80 14.67 1.72
CA HIS A 55 5.78 14.35 0.72
C HIS A 55 5.65 12.85 0.54
N LEU A 56 4.60 12.40 -0.13
CA LEU A 56 4.56 11.03 -0.61
C LEU A 56 5.92 10.69 -1.23
N LYS A 57 6.73 9.89 -0.53
CA LYS A 57 8.11 9.58 -0.93
C LYS A 57 8.13 8.45 -1.93
N PHE A 58 7.45 8.66 -3.03
CA PHE A 58 7.59 7.79 -4.19
C PHE A 58 7.78 8.65 -5.44
N ASP A 59 8.58 8.14 -6.36
CA ASP A 59 8.87 8.81 -7.61
C ASP A 59 8.17 8.09 -8.77
N GLN A 60 7.27 8.78 -9.46
CA GLN A 60 6.72 8.25 -10.70
C GLN A 60 7.75 8.38 -11.83
N ILE A 61 8.31 7.24 -12.26
CA ILE A 61 9.37 7.19 -13.29
C ILE A 61 8.80 7.18 -14.71
N HIS A 62 7.57 6.68 -14.88
CA HIS A 62 6.96 6.49 -16.19
C HIS A 62 5.43 6.42 -16.13
N GLY A 63 4.79 6.66 -17.28
CA GLY A 63 3.36 6.49 -17.51
C GLY A 63 2.55 7.75 -17.35
N LYS A 64 1.23 7.62 -17.50
CA LYS A 64 0.26 8.70 -17.33
C LYS A 64 0.15 9.13 -15.87
N GLU A 65 -0.43 10.31 -15.64
CA GLU A 65 -0.79 10.77 -14.29
C GLU A 65 -1.62 9.71 -13.53
N LEU A 66 -1.40 9.68 -12.22
CA LEU A 66 -2.15 8.80 -11.31
C LEU A 66 -3.57 9.34 -11.13
N SER A 67 -4.55 8.45 -11.20
CA SER A 67 -5.95 8.74 -10.87
C SER A 67 -6.22 8.53 -9.38
N TYR A 68 -7.39 8.98 -8.92
CA TYR A 68 -7.87 8.69 -7.57
C TYR A 68 -7.84 7.18 -7.26
N ASN A 69 -8.37 6.35 -8.18
CA ASN A 69 -8.38 4.90 -8.01
C ASN A 69 -6.96 4.30 -7.96
N ASN A 70 -6.02 4.85 -8.76
CA ASN A 70 -4.62 4.41 -8.65
C ASN A 70 -4.03 4.72 -7.28
N TYR A 71 -4.25 5.92 -6.74
CA TYR A 71 -3.79 6.26 -5.38
C TYR A 71 -4.42 5.37 -4.32
N ASN A 72 -5.73 5.12 -4.41
CA ASN A 72 -6.45 4.26 -3.46
C ASN A 72 -5.88 2.84 -3.45
N ASP A 73 -5.70 2.25 -4.64
CA ASP A 73 -5.13 0.90 -4.79
C ASP A 73 -3.66 0.86 -4.36
N MET A 74 -2.87 1.91 -4.66
CA MET A 74 -1.48 2.03 -4.21
C MET A 74 -1.39 2.07 -2.69
N PHE A 75 -2.22 2.87 -2.01
CA PHE A 75 -2.21 2.96 -0.55
C PHE A 75 -2.58 1.64 0.09
N ALA A 76 -3.64 0.97 -0.40
CA ALA A 76 -4.02 -0.37 0.06
C ALA A 76 -2.89 -1.39 -0.15
N SER A 77 -2.21 -1.35 -1.30
CA SER A 77 -1.09 -2.24 -1.58
C SER A 77 0.10 -2.03 -0.64
N LEU A 78 0.44 -0.78 -0.36
CA LEU A 78 1.55 -0.40 0.51
C LEU A 78 1.28 -0.78 1.98
N GLU A 79 0.03 -0.68 2.44
CA GLU A 79 -0.34 -1.12 3.78
C GLU A 79 -0.10 -2.62 3.98
N ILE A 80 -0.56 -3.44 3.04
CA ILE A 80 -0.33 -4.89 3.10
C ILE A 80 1.16 -5.21 2.94
N LEU A 81 1.84 -4.55 1.98
CA LEU A 81 3.25 -4.78 1.70
C LEU A 81 4.14 -4.52 2.92
N ASN A 82 3.79 -3.50 3.72
CA ASN A 82 4.51 -3.15 4.94
C ASN A 82 4.45 -4.24 6.03
N SER A 83 3.44 -5.12 5.98
CA SER A 83 3.32 -6.26 6.90
C SER A 83 4.16 -7.48 6.49
N LEU A 84 4.67 -7.49 5.25
CA LEU A 84 5.45 -8.59 4.70
C LEU A 84 6.94 -8.44 5.02
N LYS A 85 7.67 -9.56 5.02
CA LYS A 85 9.12 -9.55 5.22
C LYS A 85 9.81 -8.77 4.10
N LYS A 86 10.85 -8.03 4.46
CA LYS A 86 11.65 -7.27 3.50
C LYS A 86 12.21 -8.17 2.39
N ASN A 87 12.24 -7.61 1.17
CA ASN A 87 12.79 -8.23 -0.05
C ASN A 87 12.11 -9.54 -0.48
N SER A 88 10.88 -9.80 -0.06
CA SER A 88 10.21 -11.08 -0.36
C SER A 88 8.73 -10.96 -0.71
N GLY A 89 8.13 -9.78 -0.53
CA GLY A 89 6.69 -9.58 -0.62
C GLY A 89 6.22 -9.04 -1.98
N THR A 90 5.15 -9.63 -2.50
CA THR A 90 4.36 -9.13 -3.62
C THR A 90 2.90 -9.01 -3.21
N VAL A 91 2.29 -7.89 -3.54
CA VAL A 91 0.87 -7.61 -3.32
C VAL A 91 0.24 -7.15 -4.63
N ILE A 92 -0.90 -7.71 -4.99
CA ILE A 92 -1.69 -7.31 -6.15
C ILE A 92 -3.05 -6.85 -5.64
N ILE A 93 -3.41 -5.62 -5.99
CA ILE A 93 -4.64 -4.95 -5.54
C ILE A 93 -5.49 -4.58 -6.74
N LYS A 94 -6.80 -4.68 -6.58
CA LYS A 94 -7.79 -4.07 -7.45
C LYS A 94 -8.98 -3.61 -6.63
N HIS A 95 -9.43 -2.36 -6.85
CA HIS A 95 -10.53 -1.75 -6.08
C HIS A 95 -10.29 -1.80 -4.56
N ALA A 96 -9.06 -1.44 -4.14
CA ALA A 96 -8.58 -1.48 -2.76
C ALA A 96 -8.65 -2.85 -2.06
N ASN A 97 -8.92 -3.94 -2.82
CA ASN A 97 -8.96 -5.30 -2.29
C ASN A 97 -7.81 -6.16 -2.85
N PRO A 98 -7.21 -7.04 -2.03
CA PRO A 98 -6.14 -7.91 -2.48
C PRO A 98 -6.64 -9.05 -3.37
N CYS A 99 -6.18 -9.10 -4.62
CA CYS A 99 -6.36 -10.23 -5.54
C CYS A 99 -5.31 -11.33 -5.25
N GLY A 100 -4.11 -10.94 -4.84
CA GLY A 100 -3.06 -11.87 -4.51
C GLY A 100 -1.98 -11.27 -3.62
N VAL A 101 -1.54 -12.05 -2.64
CA VAL A 101 -0.45 -11.69 -1.74
C VAL A 101 0.46 -12.89 -1.58
N SER A 102 1.76 -12.68 -1.76
CA SER A 102 2.75 -13.74 -1.59
C SER A 102 4.02 -13.22 -0.93
N GLU A 103 4.63 -14.07 -0.13
CA GLU A 103 5.93 -13.87 0.47
C GLU A 103 6.82 -15.05 0.11
N ASN A 104 7.92 -14.80 -0.62
CA ASN A 104 8.88 -15.82 -0.99
C ASN A 104 10.29 -15.23 -1.07
N LYS A 105 11.30 -15.98 -0.62
CA LYS A 105 12.71 -15.56 -0.68
C LYS A 105 13.19 -15.30 -2.12
N VAL A 106 12.56 -15.95 -3.10
CA VAL A 106 12.82 -15.73 -4.52
C VAL A 106 11.77 -14.77 -5.07
N PRO A 107 12.11 -13.52 -5.41
CA PRO A 107 11.15 -12.48 -5.86
C PRO A 107 10.28 -12.91 -7.04
N LEU A 108 10.84 -13.60 -8.03
CA LEU A 108 10.08 -14.10 -9.18
C LEU A 108 8.98 -15.09 -8.77
N ILE A 109 9.26 -15.96 -7.80
CA ILE A 109 8.28 -16.93 -7.27
C ILE A 109 7.22 -16.17 -6.46
N SER A 110 7.62 -15.16 -5.67
CA SER A 110 6.68 -14.30 -4.96
C SER A 110 5.67 -13.66 -5.92
N PHE A 111 6.16 -13.08 -7.02
CA PHE A 111 5.28 -12.51 -8.05
C PHE A 111 4.33 -13.56 -8.65
N LYS A 112 4.88 -14.70 -9.12
CA LYS A 112 4.07 -15.76 -9.75
C LYS A 112 2.99 -16.29 -8.82
N ASN A 113 3.31 -16.54 -7.56
CA ASN A 113 2.34 -17.03 -6.58
C ASN A 113 1.25 -15.99 -6.27
N ALA A 114 1.62 -14.71 -6.14
CA ALA A 114 0.64 -13.64 -5.95
C ALA A 114 -0.30 -13.53 -7.16
N TYR A 115 0.24 -13.57 -8.37
CA TYR A 115 -0.56 -13.49 -9.59
C TYR A 115 -1.46 -14.72 -9.79
N ALA A 116 -0.96 -15.92 -9.50
CA ALA A 116 -1.71 -17.17 -9.61
C ALA A 116 -2.86 -17.31 -8.59
N SER A 117 -2.92 -16.45 -7.58
CA SER A 117 -4.01 -16.49 -6.59
C SER A 117 -5.36 -16.13 -7.21
N ASP A 118 -5.40 -15.13 -8.10
CA ASP A 118 -6.58 -14.75 -8.88
C ASP A 118 -6.13 -13.95 -10.12
N PRO A 119 -5.77 -14.63 -11.22
CA PRO A 119 -5.30 -13.97 -12.44
C PRO A 119 -6.37 -13.11 -13.12
N ILE A 120 -7.64 -13.47 -12.94
CA ILE A 120 -8.78 -12.75 -13.56
C ILE A 120 -8.94 -11.39 -12.88
N SER A 121 -9.02 -11.36 -11.56
CA SER A 121 -9.14 -10.11 -10.81
C SER A 121 -7.87 -9.25 -10.86
N ALA A 122 -6.70 -9.86 -11.04
CA ALA A 122 -5.43 -9.15 -11.18
C ALA A 122 -5.30 -8.33 -12.49
N PHE A 123 -6.16 -8.60 -13.49
CA PHE A 123 -6.14 -7.87 -14.77
C PHE A 123 -6.46 -6.38 -14.57
N GLY A 124 -5.54 -5.51 -14.99
CA GLY A 124 -5.65 -4.06 -14.79
C GLY A 124 -5.44 -3.60 -13.35
N GLY A 125 -4.89 -4.44 -12.49
CA GLY A 125 -4.61 -4.13 -11.09
C GLY A 125 -3.31 -3.35 -10.87
N VAL A 126 -3.05 -3.07 -9.60
CA VAL A 126 -1.84 -2.45 -9.07
C VAL A 126 -0.98 -3.51 -8.39
N ILE A 127 0.30 -3.57 -8.75
CA ILE A 127 1.28 -4.45 -8.10
C ILE A 127 2.23 -3.63 -7.23
N ALA A 128 2.46 -4.09 -6.01
CA ALA A 128 3.49 -3.57 -5.12
C ALA A 128 4.47 -4.67 -4.69
N CYS A 129 5.76 -4.38 -4.82
CA CYS A 129 6.85 -5.27 -4.47
C CYS A 129 7.83 -4.60 -3.50
N ASN A 130 8.19 -5.25 -2.40
CA ASN A 130 9.20 -4.72 -1.46
C ASN A 130 10.63 -5.18 -1.79
N TYR A 131 10.87 -5.54 -3.04
CA TYR A 131 12.16 -5.91 -3.61
C TYR A 131 12.40 -5.15 -4.93
N LYS A 132 13.65 -5.16 -5.38
CA LYS A 132 14.06 -4.55 -6.65
C LYS A 132 13.63 -5.42 -7.84
N ILE A 133 13.03 -4.81 -8.86
CA ILE A 133 12.62 -5.53 -10.08
C ILE A 133 13.78 -5.61 -11.05
N ASN A 134 14.21 -6.83 -11.35
CA ASN A 134 15.23 -7.14 -12.35
C ASN A 134 14.59 -7.52 -13.69
N LYS A 135 15.44 -7.74 -14.71
CA LYS A 135 15.03 -8.11 -16.08
C LYS A 135 14.08 -9.32 -16.11
N LYS A 136 14.40 -10.40 -15.34
CA LYS A 136 13.60 -11.64 -15.35
C LYS A 136 12.18 -11.41 -14.83
N ILE A 137 12.06 -10.65 -13.73
CA ILE A 137 10.77 -10.30 -13.14
C ILE A 137 9.99 -9.36 -14.07
N ALA A 138 10.66 -8.37 -14.68
CA ALA A 138 10.04 -7.44 -15.61
C ALA A 138 9.46 -8.15 -16.84
N LEU A 139 10.14 -9.15 -17.39
CA LEU A 139 9.64 -9.96 -18.49
C LEU A 139 8.36 -10.72 -18.11
N GLU A 140 8.31 -11.27 -16.90
CA GLU A 140 7.12 -11.99 -16.43
C GLU A 140 5.95 -11.03 -16.18
N ILE A 141 6.19 -9.91 -15.50
CA ILE A 141 5.20 -8.85 -15.28
C ILE A 141 4.65 -8.33 -16.62
N ASN A 142 5.51 -8.17 -17.63
CA ASN A 142 5.14 -7.61 -18.93
C ASN A 142 4.16 -8.48 -19.73
N LYS A 143 4.02 -9.77 -19.42
CA LYS A 143 3.03 -10.65 -20.02
C LYS A 143 1.59 -10.28 -19.64
N ASN A 144 1.41 -9.52 -18.57
CA ASN A 144 0.11 -9.22 -17.98
C ASN A 144 -0.27 -7.76 -18.22
N PHE A 145 -1.57 -7.46 -18.27
CA PHE A 145 -2.05 -6.09 -18.28
C PHE A 145 -2.17 -5.58 -16.84
N LEU A 146 -1.44 -4.50 -16.54
CA LEU A 146 -1.38 -3.85 -15.23
C LEU A 146 -1.39 -2.35 -15.42
N GLU A 147 -1.98 -1.62 -14.48
CA GLU A 147 -2.02 -0.15 -14.53
C GLU A 147 -0.87 0.51 -13.81
N VAL A 148 -0.47 -0.03 -12.67
CA VAL A 148 0.59 0.54 -11.83
C VAL A 148 1.50 -0.56 -11.30
N ILE A 149 2.79 -0.28 -11.26
CA ILE A 149 3.80 -1.11 -10.60
C ILE A 149 4.58 -0.25 -9.62
N LEU A 150 4.58 -0.66 -8.35
CA LEU A 150 5.41 -0.09 -7.30
C LEU A 150 6.51 -1.09 -6.91
N ALA A 151 7.74 -0.62 -6.77
CA ALA A 151 8.84 -1.48 -6.32
C ALA A 151 9.95 -0.71 -5.59
N ASN A 152 10.72 -1.44 -4.78
CA ASN A 152 11.94 -0.92 -4.15
C ASN A 152 13.08 -0.82 -5.18
N GLY A 153 12.86 -0.02 -6.23
CA GLY A 153 13.80 0.17 -7.31
C GLY A 153 13.63 -0.79 -8.49
N PHE A 154 14.28 -0.46 -9.57
CA PHE A 154 14.26 -1.18 -10.84
C PHE A 154 15.65 -1.22 -11.45
N ASP A 155 16.02 -2.34 -12.05
CA ASP A 155 17.21 -2.41 -12.89
C ASP A 155 16.99 -1.68 -14.22
N LYS A 156 18.05 -1.20 -14.84
CA LYS A 156 17.99 -0.49 -16.14
C LYS A 156 17.30 -1.33 -17.22
N ASP A 157 17.63 -2.61 -17.30
CA ASP A 157 16.99 -3.54 -18.25
C ASP A 157 15.51 -3.74 -17.96
N ALA A 158 15.13 -3.81 -16.68
CA ALA A 158 13.74 -3.91 -16.26
C ALA A 158 12.93 -2.69 -16.71
N LEU A 159 13.47 -1.49 -16.50
CA LEU A 159 12.85 -0.25 -16.96
C LEU A 159 12.67 -0.21 -18.47
N ASN A 160 13.69 -0.64 -19.24
CA ASN A 160 13.63 -0.68 -20.72
C ASN A 160 12.50 -1.60 -21.22
N ILE A 161 12.20 -2.68 -20.50
CA ILE A 161 11.10 -3.61 -20.83
C ILE A 161 9.75 -2.98 -20.46
N LEU A 162 9.62 -2.50 -19.24
CA LEU A 162 8.34 -2.01 -18.71
C LEU A 162 7.88 -0.71 -19.38
N LYS A 163 8.80 0.19 -19.72
CA LYS A 163 8.52 1.47 -20.39
C LYS A 163 7.97 1.30 -21.82
N LYS A 164 8.08 0.13 -22.44
CA LYS A 164 7.41 -0.15 -23.73
C LYS A 164 5.89 -0.04 -23.64
N LYS A 165 5.31 -0.23 -22.47
CA LYS A 165 3.88 -0.02 -22.19
C LYS A 165 3.64 1.45 -21.82
N LYS A 166 3.30 2.29 -22.78
CA LYS A 166 3.15 3.76 -22.61
C LYS A 166 2.23 4.19 -21.48
N ASN A 167 1.21 3.40 -21.17
CA ASN A 167 0.21 3.73 -20.14
C ASN A 167 0.54 3.15 -18.76
N LEU A 168 1.55 2.26 -18.66
CA LEU A 168 1.95 1.66 -17.40
C LEU A 168 2.63 2.69 -16.50
N ARG A 169 2.11 2.90 -15.32
CA ARG A 169 2.71 3.78 -14.32
C ARG A 169 3.74 3.00 -13.51
N ILE A 170 4.97 3.48 -13.51
CA ILE A 170 6.09 2.85 -12.79
C ILE A 170 6.48 3.77 -11.65
N ILE A 171 6.40 3.26 -10.42
CA ILE A 171 6.60 4.01 -9.20
C ILE A 171 7.78 3.40 -8.42
N ASP A 172 8.78 4.20 -8.14
CA ASP A 172 9.87 3.84 -7.24
C ASP A 172 9.49 4.18 -5.80
N ILE A 173 9.48 3.16 -4.94
CA ILE A 173 9.19 3.27 -3.51
C ILE A 173 10.41 2.98 -2.64
N SER A 174 11.62 2.97 -3.20
CA SER A 174 12.86 2.68 -2.45
C SER A 174 13.08 3.63 -1.26
N ASN A 175 12.62 4.87 -1.39
CA ASN A 175 12.66 5.89 -0.34
C ASN A 175 11.37 5.96 0.50
N PHE A 176 10.40 5.09 0.22
CA PHE A 176 9.12 5.09 0.90
C PHE A 176 9.22 4.31 2.22
N ASN A 177 8.79 4.94 3.30
CA ASN A 177 8.70 4.31 4.61
C ASN A 177 7.36 4.66 5.23
N LEU A 178 6.50 3.66 5.33
CA LEU A 178 5.20 3.77 6.00
C LEU A 178 5.47 3.92 7.50
N LYS A 179 5.40 5.16 7.99
CA LYS A 179 5.38 5.40 9.43
C LYS A 179 3.95 5.27 9.94
N ASN A 180 3.81 4.82 11.18
CA ASN A 180 2.55 4.67 11.89
C ASN A 180 1.70 5.93 11.75
N LEU A 181 0.70 5.88 10.88
CA LEU A 181 -0.30 6.90 10.72
C LEU A 181 -1.59 6.40 11.33
N SER A 182 -2.31 7.26 12.02
CA SER A 182 -3.67 6.97 12.45
C SER A 182 -4.56 6.79 11.22
N SER A 183 -5.52 5.89 11.31
CA SER A 183 -6.58 5.76 10.30
C SER A 183 -7.69 6.78 10.61
N ILE A 184 -8.16 7.46 9.58
CA ILE A 184 -9.22 8.47 9.68
C ILE A 184 -10.33 8.09 8.71
N LYS A 185 -11.57 8.04 9.20
CA LYS A 185 -12.78 7.87 8.38
C LYS A 185 -13.70 9.04 8.64
N THR A 186 -14.20 9.66 7.59
CA THR A 186 -15.09 10.82 7.67
C THR A 186 -16.53 10.40 7.40
N PHE A 187 -17.48 11.01 8.11
CA PHE A 187 -18.90 10.83 7.89
C PHE A 187 -19.66 12.08 8.40
N ASP A 188 -20.39 12.74 7.53
CA ASP A 188 -21.34 13.82 7.84
C ASP A 188 -20.87 14.81 8.93
N GLY A 189 -19.77 15.52 8.64
CA GLY A 189 -19.19 16.52 9.58
C GLY A 189 -18.46 15.93 10.78
N SER A 190 -18.47 14.62 10.96
CA SER A 190 -17.71 13.91 11.98
C SER A 190 -16.56 13.09 11.37
N PHE A 191 -15.60 12.68 12.19
CA PHE A 191 -14.55 11.77 11.78
C PHE A 191 -14.12 10.84 12.92
N LEU A 192 -13.92 9.58 12.55
CA LEU A 192 -13.38 8.58 13.44
C LEU A 192 -11.87 8.54 13.27
N VAL A 193 -11.14 8.48 14.36
CA VAL A 193 -9.68 8.33 14.38
C VAL A 193 -9.33 7.13 15.23
N GLN A 194 -8.47 6.27 14.70
CA GLN A 194 -7.89 5.16 15.45
C GLN A 194 -6.40 5.05 15.19
N SER A 195 -5.66 4.54 16.16
CA SER A 195 -4.30 4.09 15.94
C SER A 195 -4.29 2.94 14.92
N LYS A 196 -3.21 2.85 14.15
CA LYS A 196 -3.08 1.77 13.18
C LYS A 196 -2.87 0.45 13.90
N ASP A 197 -3.51 -0.61 13.42
CA ASP A 197 -3.24 -1.97 13.88
C ASP A 197 -1.84 -2.40 13.44
N ASN A 198 -0.91 -2.42 14.40
CA ASN A 198 0.48 -2.84 14.22
C ASN A 198 0.74 -4.23 14.81
N ILE A 199 -0.31 -4.92 15.28
CA ILE A 199 -0.17 -6.22 15.91
C ILE A 199 0.04 -7.28 14.83
N VAL A 200 1.22 -7.86 14.82
CA VAL A 200 1.52 -9.05 14.02
C VAL A 200 1.22 -10.29 14.85
N ILE A 201 0.45 -11.23 14.28
CA ILE A 201 0.13 -12.49 14.96
C ILE A 201 1.41 -13.20 15.41
N ASP A 202 1.59 -13.31 16.71
CA ASP A 202 2.67 -14.10 17.30
C ASP A 202 2.23 -15.57 17.37
N LYS A 203 2.83 -16.40 16.53
CA LYS A 203 2.54 -17.84 16.46
C LYS A 203 2.69 -18.56 17.82
N LYS A 204 3.57 -18.05 18.69
CA LYS A 204 3.79 -18.63 20.03
C LYS A 204 2.64 -18.38 21.00
N LYS A 205 1.83 -17.34 20.72
CA LYS A 205 0.68 -16.97 21.55
C LYS A 205 -0.63 -17.59 21.07
N LEU A 206 -0.63 -18.28 19.93
CA LEU A 206 -1.82 -18.95 19.42
C LEU A 206 -2.21 -20.13 20.29
N LYS A 207 -3.46 -20.15 20.74
CA LYS A 207 -4.06 -21.28 21.47
C LYS A 207 -5.12 -21.92 20.59
N CYS A 208 -5.03 -23.23 20.41
CA CYS A 208 -6.09 -24.00 19.78
C CYS A 208 -7.22 -24.21 20.82
N VAL A 209 -8.38 -23.62 20.55
CA VAL A 209 -9.56 -23.69 21.43
C VAL A 209 -10.56 -24.78 21.02
N THR A 210 -10.34 -25.42 19.87
CA THR A 210 -11.17 -26.50 19.34
C THR A 210 -10.65 -27.86 19.76
N LYS A 211 -11.56 -28.89 19.79
CA LYS A 211 -11.18 -30.27 20.08
C LYS A 211 -10.18 -30.84 19.08
N LEU A 212 -10.40 -30.55 17.77
CA LEU A 212 -9.47 -30.90 16.70
C LEU A 212 -8.37 -29.83 16.63
N LYS A 213 -7.13 -30.28 16.72
CA LYS A 213 -5.96 -29.40 16.59
C LYS A 213 -5.54 -29.29 15.12
N PRO A 214 -5.20 -28.11 14.63
CA PRO A 214 -4.71 -27.95 13.27
C PRO A 214 -3.37 -28.66 13.09
N THR A 215 -3.17 -29.23 11.91
CA THR A 215 -1.86 -29.72 11.49
C THR A 215 -0.85 -28.56 11.38
N LYS A 216 0.45 -28.87 11.38
CA LYS A 216 1.49 -27.85 11.16
C LYS A 216 1.30 -27.10 9.84
N LYS A 217 0.79 -27.75 8.79
CA LYS A 217 0.53 -27.17 7.48
C LYS A 217 -0.65 -26.19 7.55
N GLU A 218 -1.77 -26.59 8.11
CA GLU A 218 -2.95 -25.74 8.29
C GLU A 218 -2.65 -24.53 9.18
N LEU A 219 -1.90 -24.73 10.26
CA LEU A 219 -1.48 -23.62 11.12
C LEU A 219 -0.59 -22.62 10.38
N ALA A 220 0.31 -23.11 9.52
CA ALA A 220 1.17 -22.25 8.70
C ALA A 220 0.36 -21.49 7.66
N GLU A 221 -0.62 -22.13 7.01
CA GLU A 221 -1.51 -21.48 6.04
C GLU A 221 -2.40 -20.43 6.69
N GLN A 222 -3.03 -20.75 7.82
CA GLN A 222 -3.91 -19.80 8.52
C GLN A 222 -3.14 -18.61 9.10
N THR A 223 -1.95 -18.81 9.65
CA THR A 223 -1.13 -17.70 10.13
C THR A 223 -0.51 -16.87 9.00
N GLY A 224 -0.37 -17.44 7.79
CA GLY A 224 -0.09 -16.70 6.57
C GLY A 224 -1.29 -15.90 6.07
N ARG A 225 -2.50 -16.46 6.15
CA ARG A 225 -3.77 -15.80 5.78
C ARG A 225 -4.22 -14.75 6.81
N GLY A 226 -3.95 -14.95 8.10
CA GLY A 226 -4.25 -13.97 9.15
C GLY A 226 -3.52 -12.63 8.95
N ARG A 227 -2.39 -12.61 8.25
CA ARG A 227 -1.76 -11.38 7.76
C ARG A 227 -2.53 -10.72 6.61
N LYS A 228 -3.46 -11.45 5.98
CA LYS A 228 -4.31 -10.98 4.88
C LYS A 228 -5.67 -10.45 5.34
N SER A 229 -6.14 -10.80 6.54
CA SER A 229 -7.51 -10.54 6.99
C SER A 229 -7.68 -9.25 7.81
N THR A 230 -6.66 -8.44 7.96
CA THR A 230 -6.78 -7.12 8.62
C THR A 230 -7.39 -6.04 7.72
N THR A 231 -7.88 -6.43 6.54
CA THR A 231 -8.68 -5.57 5.66
C THR A 231 -10.06 -6.18 5.44
N LYS A 232 -10.94 -6.00 6.40
CA LYS A 232 -12.39 -5.99 6.21
C LYS A 232 -12.91 -4.63 6.62
#